data_f94e3e815bf2139d87c685c244f8d9f4
#
_entry.id   f94e3e815bf2139d87c685c244f8d9f4
#
_cell.length_a   1.000
_cell.length_b   1.000
_cell.length_c   1.000
_cell.angle_alpha   90.00
_cell.angle_beta   90.00
_cell.angle_gamma   90.00
#
_symmetry.space_group_name_H-M   'P 1'
#
loop_
_entity.id
_entity.type
_entity.pdbx_description
1 polymer ?
#
loop_
_entity_poly.entity_id
_entity_poly.type
_entity_poly.pdbx_seq_one_letter_code
_entity_poly.pdbx_strand_id
1 'polypeptide(L)'
;MKTTKALSIFMLVFALLLGACQRNVTRNGDGSADVETIVTQQELQEAVNASVADPLIKELTVSLQSGYILVSGTRERLNDSSKTDTLSFRIDLGVSNGQLTSTISDAQFDGFTIEQNRLDLWNTTIANRIAKLGQKSPNSTLDSVSITTSEVTMTWTVSK
;
A
#
# COMPACT_ATOMS: atom_id res chain seq x y z
N MET A 1 46.13 0.21 18.49
CA MET A 1 45.21 -0.91 18.13
C MET A 1 43.80 -0.71 18.70
N LYS A 2 43.09 0.39 18.38
CA LYS A 2 41.70 0.64 18.84
C LYS A 2 40.71 0.95 17.71
N THR A 3 41.12 0.92 16.46
CA THR A 3 40.30 1.32 15.29
C THR A 3 39.58 0.16 14.58
N THR A 4 40.00 -1.09 14.81
CA THR A 4 39.45 -2.26 14.12
C THR A 4 38.10 -2.73 14.66
N LYS A 5 37.75 -2.45 15.92
CA LYS A 5 36.47 -2.89 16.53
C LYS A 5 35.29 -2.02 16.10
N ALA A 6 35.50 -0.74 15.82
CA ALA A 6 34.46 0.17 15.36
C ALA A 6 34.01 -0.12 13.91
N LEU A 7 34.93 -0.55 13.05
CA LEU A 7 34.65 -0.87 11.66
C LEU A 7 33.80 -2.14 11.52
N SER A 8 34.05 -3.14 12.40
CA SER A 8 33.24 -4.39 12.39
C SER A 8 31.80 -4.19 12.83
N ILE A 9 31.53 -3.28 13.76
CA ILE A 9 30.16 -2.98 14.22
C ILE A 9 29.38 -2.22 13.14
N PHE A 10 30.06 -1.33 12.43
CA PHE A 10 29.42 -0.55 11.34
C PHE A 10 29.03 -1.44 10.15
N MET A 11 29.87 -2.45 9.83
CA MET A 11 29.59 -3.42 8.77
C MET A 11 28.44 -4.37 9.13
N LEU A 12 28.28 -4.72 10.41
CA LEU A 12 27.20 -5.58 10.89
C LEU A 12 25.83 -4.87 10.87
N VAL A 13 25.81 -3.57 11.18
CA VAL A 13 24.57 -2.75 11.13
C VAL A 13 24.12 -2.53 9.68
N PHE A 14 25.06 -2.37 8.74
CA PHE A 14 24.74 -2.21 7.34
C PHE A 14 24.17 -3.49 6.69
N ALA A 15 24.60 -4.67 7.16
CA ALA A 15 24.07 -5.95 6.69
C ALA A 15 22.62 -6.22 7.15
N LEU A 16 22.17 -5.59 8.25
CA LEU A 16 20.79 -5.74 8.75
C LEU A 16 19.77 -4.87 7.97
N LEU A 17 20.22 -3.85 7.24
CA LEU A 17 19.35 -2.99 6.44
C LEU A 17 19.05 -3.53 5.03
N LEU A 18 19.72 -4.60 4.60
CA LEU A 18 19.50 -5.24 3.29
C LEU A 18 18.48 -6.40 3.33
N GLY A 19 17.86 -6.68 4.47
CA GLY A 19 16.98 -7.83 4.69
C GLY A 19 15.49 -7.65 4.34
N ALA A 20 15.06 -6.54 3.74
CA ALA A 20 13.65 -6.19 3.63
C ALA A 20 13.03 -6.39 2.23
N CYS A 21 13.51 -7.36 1.46
CA CYS A 21 12.79 -7.81 0.27
C CYS A 21 12.68 -9.34 0.30
N GLN A 22 11.77 -9.89 1.09
CA GLN A 22 11.40 -11.30 0.96
C GLN A 22 10.70 -11.47 -0.38
N ARG A 23 11.41 -12.06 -1.33
CA ARG A 23 10.87 -12.47 -2.62
C ARG A 23 10.85 -13.99 -2.66
N ASN A 24 9.67 -14.57 -2.66
CA ASN A 24 9.52 -15.96 -3.02
C ASN A 24 9.31 -16.02 -4.56
N VAL A 25 10.20 -16.73 -5.26
CA VAL A 25 10.09 -16.94 -6.69
C VAL A 25 9.98 -18.43 -6.94
N THR A 26 8.85 -18.86 -7.47
CA THR A 26 8.60 -20.24 -7.88
C THR A 26 8.61 -20.32 -9.40
N ARG A 27 9.44 -21.20 -9.96
CA ARG A 27 9.49 -21.42 -11.42
C ARG A 27 8.50 -22.51 -11.81
N ASN A 28 7.68 -22.23 -12.82
CA ASN A 28 6.70 -23.14 -13.38
C ASN A 28 7.32 -23.96 -14.54
N GLY A 29 6.77 -25.16 -14.81
CA GLY A 29 7.26 -26.04 -15.85
C GLY A 29 7.08 -25.53 -17.28
N ASP A 30 6.23 -24.52 -17.49
CA ASP A 30 5.98 -23.82 -18.76
C ASP A 30 6.96 -22.66 -19.03
N GLY A 31 7.86 -22.39 -18.09
CA GLY A 31 8.87 -21.34 -18.17
C GLY A 31 8.43 -19.98 -17.64
N SER A 32 7.19 -19.86 -17.12
CA SER A 32 6.77 -18.72 -16.30
C SER A 32 7.33 -18.82 -14.89
N ALA A 33 7.21 -17.74 -14.14
CA ALA A 33 7.59 -17.71 -12.72
C ALA A 33 6.55 -16.96 -11.90
N ASP A 34 6.18 -17.52 -10.77
CA ASP A 34 5.36 -16.84 -9.78
C ASP A 34 6.27 -16.08 -8.82
N VAL A 35 5.96 -14.81 -8.66
CA VAL A 35 6.70 -13.88 -7.79
C VAL A 35 5.76 -13.35 -6.73
N GLU A 36 6.05 -13.68 -5.48
CA GLU A 36 5.35 -13.10 -4.34
C GLU A 36 6.04 -11.80 -3.92
N THR A 37 5.26 -10.76 -3.73
CA THR A 37 5.71 -9.45 -3.23
C THR A 37 4.89 -9.04 -2.02
N ILE A 38 5.57 -8.44 -1.07
CA ILE A 38 4.97 -7.94 0.16
C ILE A 38 5.00 -6.41 0.11
N VAL A 39 3.87 -5.79 0.43
CA VAL A 39 3.74 -4.35 0.64
C VAL A 39 3.48 -4.12 2.12
N THR A 40 4.36 -3.37 2.73
CA THR A 40 4.30 -3.07 4.17
C THR A 40 3.25 -2.00 4.48
N GLN A 41 2.84 -1.91 5.74
CA GLN A 41 1.93 -0.85 6.20
C GLN A 41 2.48 0.55 5.92
N GLN A 42 3.79 0.76 6.04
CA GLN A 42 4.42 2.06 5.76
C GLN A 42 4.30 2.42 4.26
N GLU A 43 4.60 1.50 3.35
CA GLU A 43 4.46 1.72 1.91
C GLU A 43 3.01 2.00 1.52
N LEU A 44 2.06 1.31 2.14
CA LEU A 44 0.62 1.57 1.95
C LEU A 44 0.22 2.95 2.46
N GLN A 45 0.73 3.36 3.63
CA GLN A 45 0.51 4.70 4.19
C GLN A 45 0.94 5.78 3.21
N GLU A 46 2.12 5.64 2.62
CA GLU A 46 2.67 6.59 1.62
C GLU A 46 1.84 6.57 0.33
N ALA A 47 1.44 5.39 -0.16
CA ALA A 47 0.63 5.25 -1.36
C ALA A 47 -0.77 5.87 -1.19
N VAL A 48 -1.43 5.65 -0.06
CA VAL A 48 -2.75 6.20 0.25
C VAL A 48 -2.66 7.72 0.43
N ASN A 49 -1.70 8.23 1.20
CA ASN A 49 -1.49 9.67 1.39
C ASN A 49 -1.31 10.39 0.04
N ALA A 50 -0.49 9.81 -0.85
CA ALA A 50 -0.23 10.39 -2.16
C ALA A 50 -1.43 10.27 -3.12
N SER A 51 -2.38 9.36 -2.87
CA SER A 51 -3.57 9.14 -3.70
C SER A 51 -4.73 10.05 -3.32
N VAL A 52 -4.88 10.31 -2.04
CA VAL A 52 -5.97 11.13 -1.47
C VAL A 52 -5.64 12.63 -1.51
N ALA A 53 -4.63 13.06 -2.22
CA ALA A 53 -4.06 14.40 -2.30
C ALA A 53 -5.08 15.55 -2.14
N ASP A 54 -5.48 15.84 -0.92
CA ASP A 54 -6.30 16.98 -0.52
C ASP A 54 -5.46 17.84 0.44
N PRO A 55 -5.16 19.12 0.11
CA PRO A 55 -4.29 19.97 0.92
C PRO A 55 -4.86 20.28 2.31
N LEU A 56 -6.14 20.06 2.53
CA LEU A 56 -6.80 20.26 3.81
C LEU A 56 -6.70 19.02 4.72
N ILE A 57 -6.33 17.87 4.19
CA ILE A 57 -6.10 16.67 5.00
C ILE A 57 -4.78 16.84 5.74
N LYS A 58 -4.84 16.79 7.07
CA LYS A 58 -3.68 16.97 7.94
C LYS A 58 -2.96 15.67 8.22
N GLU A 59 -3.72 14.65 8.52
CA GLU A 59 -3.19 13.33 8.87
C GLU A 59 -4.09 12.26 8.27
N LEU A 60 -3.49 11.27 7.63
CA LEU A 60 -4.14 10.01 7.30
C LEU A 60 -3.37 8.89 8.00
N THR A 61 -4.09 7.99 8.61
CA THR A 61 -3.57 6.78 9.22
C THR A 61 -4.13 5.57 8.50
N VAL A 62 -3.26 4.69 8.04
CA VAL A 62 -3.60 3.41 7.42
C VAL A 62 -3.45 2.31 8.46
N SER A 63 -4.49 1.52 8.65
CA SER A 63 -4.50 0.37 9.55
C SER A 63 -4.90 -0.89 8.78
N LEU A 64 -4.01 -1.89 8.78
CA LEU A 64 -4.29 -3.18 8.17
C LEU A 64 -5.21 -4.01 9.06
N GLN A 65 -6.24 -4.56 8.45
CA GLN A 65 -7.18 -5.50 9.06
C GLN A 65 -7.18 -6.80 8.27
N SER A 66 -7.72 -7.87 8.84
CA SER A 66 -7.85 -9.13 8.11
C SER A 66 -8.83 -8.96 6.94
N GLY A 67 -8.30 -8.94 5.73
CA GLY A 67 -9.07 -8.85 4.48
C GLY A 67 -9.35 -7.43 3.98
N TYR A 68 -9.01 -6.37 4.71
CA TYR A 68 -9.24 -4.99 4.26
C TYR A 68 -8.27 -3.99 4.91
N ILE A 69 -8.26 -2.77 4.38
CA ILE A 69 -7.49 -1.65 4.91
C ILE A 69 -8.48 -0.61 5.44
N LEU A 70 -8.28 -0.15 6.68
CA LEU A 70 -9.01 0.96 7.26
C LEU A 70 -8.16 2.22 7.17
N VAL A 71 -8.73 3.28 6.63
CA VAL A 71 -8.11 4.62 6.59
C VAL A 71 -8.90 5.56 7.46
N SER A 72 -8.22 6.30 8.32
CA SER A 72 -8.81 7.34 9.15
C SER A 72 -7.93 8.58 9.14
N GLY A 73 -8.52 9.75 9.37
CA GLY A 73 -7.76 10.98 9.37
C GLY A 73 -8.57 12.19 9.77
N THR A 74 -7.93 13.35 9.68
CA THR A 74 -8.54 14.65 9.95
C THR A 74 -8.33 15.59 8.77
N ARG A 75 -9.32 16.42 8.51
CA ARG A 75 -9.33 17.43 7.46
C ARG A 75 -9.73 18.78 8.04
N GLU A 76 -9.00 19.85 7.70
CA GLU A 76 -9.42 21.21 8.08
C GLU A 76 -10.75 21.58 7.41
N ARG A 77 -11.61 22.29 8.13
CA ARG A 77 -12.82 22.88 7.53
C ARG A 77 -12.48 24.04 6.62
N LEU A 78 -13.09 24.04 5.45
CA LEU A 78 -12.93 25.13 4.47
C LEU A 78 -13.30 26.51 5.01
N ASN A 79 -14.30 26.57 5.89
CA ASN A 79 -14.86 27.84 6.41
C ASN A 79 -14.34 28.20 7.80
N ASP A 80 -13.58 27.34 8.44
CA ASP A 80 -13.05 27.54 9.80
C ASP A 80 -11.84 26.62 10.04
N SER A 81 -10.65 27.10 9.72
CA SER A 81 -9.40 26.33 9.86
C SER A 81 -9.03 25.97 11.31
N SER A 82 -9.74 26.54 12.31
CA SER A 82 -9.58 26.14 13.72
C SER A 82 -10.31 24.84 14.05
N LYS A 83 -11.15 24.34 13.15
CA LYS A 83 -11.93 23.11 13.28
C LYS A 83 -11.50 22.07 12.26
N THR A 84 -11.58 20.81 12.65
CA THR A 84 -11.33 19.68 11.79
C THR A 84 -12.57 18.79 11.68
N ASP A 85 -12.73 18.19 10.53
CA ASP A 85 -13.67 17.10 10.29
C ASP A 85 -12.93 15.78 10.31
N THR A 86 -13.58 14.70 10.74
CA THR A 86 -13.03 13.36 10.69
C THR A 86 -13.25 12.76 9.30
N LEU A 87 -12.22 12.10 8.77
CA LEU A 87 -12.28 11.31 7.54
C LEU A 87 -12.13 9.85 7.90
N SER A 88 -12.97 8.99 7.36
CA SER A 88 -12.78 7.55 7.45
C SER A 88 -13.30 6.85 6.19
N PHE A 89 -12.62 5.78 5.78
CA PHE A 89 -13.08 4.87 4.73
C PHE A 89 -12.38 3.52 4.82
N ARG A 90 -13.01 2.52 4.24
CA ARG A 90 -12.48 1.18 4.06
C ARG A 90 -12.00 1.00 2.62
N ILE A 91 -10.88 0.30 2.43
CA ILE A 91 -10.37 -0.13 1.13
C ILE A 91 -10.36 -1.65 1.09
N ASP A 92 -11.04 -2.23 0.13
CA ASP A 92 -10.94 -3.63 -0.25
C ASP A 92 -10.09 -3.73 -1.53
N LEU A 93 -9.12 -4.65 -1.54
CA LEU A 93 -8.30 -4.93 -2.72
C LEU A 93 -8.78 -6.21 -3.39
N GLY A 94 -8.76 -6.22 -4.71
CA GLY A 94 -9.14 -7.36 -5.52
C GLY A 94 -8.29 -7.47 -6.78
N VAL A 95 -8.54 -8.53 -7.56
CA VAL A 95 -7.90 -8.74 -8.87
C VAL A 95 -8.98 -8.81 -9.93
N SER A 96 -8.80 -8.07 -11.00
CA SER A 96 -9.66 -8.12 -12.19
C SER A 96 -8.80 -8.03 -13.44
N ASN A 97 -8.96 -8.98 -14.35
CA ASN A 97 -8.19 -9.07 -15.62
C ASN A 97 -6.67 -8.98 -15.40
N GLY A 98 -6.15 -9.61 -14.34
CA GLY A 98 -4.72 -9.61 -14.03
C GLY A 98 -4.17 -8.29 -13.49
N GLN A 99 -5.03 -7.39 -13.07
CA GLN A 99 -4.69 -6.09 -12.51
C GLN A 99 -5.27 -5.92 -11.11
N LEU A 100 -4.58 -5.16 -10.27
CA LEU A 100 -5.07 -4.79 -8.95
C LEU A 100 -6.25 -3.82 -9.09
N THR A 101 -7.31 -4.08 -8.36
CA THR A 101 -8.44 -3.19 -8.19
C THR A 101 -8.57 -2.79 -6.73
N SER A 102 -9.09 -1.59 -6.46
CA SER A 102 -9.52 -1.19 -5.13
C SER A 102 -10.98 -0.74 -5.15
N THR A 103 -11.65 -0.98 -4.04
CA THR A 103 -13.02 -0.51 -3.81
C THR A 103 -13.05 0.19 -2.46
N ILE A 104 -13.42 1.47 -2.47
CA ILE A 104 -13.64 2.25 -1.25
C ILE A 104 -15.09 2.12 -0.84
N SER A 105 -15.30 1.79 0.41
CA SER A 105 -16.62 1.73 1.06
C SER A 105 -16.61 2.48 2.40
N ASP A 106 -17.81 2.73 2.94
CA ASP A 106 -18.01 3.41 4.22
C ASP A 106 -17.30 4.77 4.33
N ALA A 107 -17.15 5.46 3.19
CA ALA A 107 -16.41 6.71 3.11
C ALA A 107 -17.24 7.89 3.64
N GLN A 108 -16.71 8.55 4.66
CA GLN A 108 -17.40 9.63 5.37
C GLN A 108 -16.45 10.79 5.72
N PHE A 109 -16.99 12.00 5.62
CA PHE A 109 -16.47 13.20 6.29
C PHE A 109 -17.41 13.61 7.40
N ASP A 110 -16.99 13.57 8.65
CA ASP A 110 -17.76 13.99 9.83
C ASP A 110 -19.18 13.37 9.85
N GLY A 111 -19.30 12.12 9.40
CA GLY A 111 -20.56 11.39 9.24
C GLY A 111 -21.33 11.64 7.94
N PHE A 112 -20.85 12.54 7.06
CA PHE A 112 -21.44 12.76 5.74
C PHE A 112 -20.75 11.92 4.66
N THR A 113 -21.55 11.35 3.76
CA THR A 113 -21.04 10.54 2.64
C THR A 113 -20.21 11.39 1.68
N ILE A 114 -19.11 10.82 1.20
CA ILE A 114 -18.24 11.44 0.20
C ILE A 114 -18.83 11.22 -1.21
N GLU A 115 -18.68 12.21 -2.08
CA GLU A 115 -19.16 12.14 -3.46
C GLU A 115 -18.53 10.99 -4.25
N GLN A 116 -19.33 10.27 -5.04
CA GLN A 116 -18.92 9.07 -5.77
C GLN A 116 -17.78 9.34 -6.76
N ASN A 117 -17.80 10.44 -7.48
CA ASN A 117 -16.74 10.81 -8.44
C ASN A 117 -15.37 10.95 -7.77
N ARG A 118 -15.33 11.43 -6.53
CA ARG A 118 -14.08 11.50 -5.73
C ARG A 118 -13.62 10.12 -5.31
N LEU A 119 -14.54 9.25 -4.91
CA LEU A 119 -14.22 7.86 -4.56
C LEU A 119 -13.68 7.08 -5.76
N ASP A 120 -14.25 7.28 -6.95
CA ASP A 120 -13.81 6.62 -8.18
C ASP A 120 -12.36 7.03 -8.55
N LEU A 121 -12.04 8.32 -8.38
CA LEU A 121 -10.67 8.81 -8.58
C LEU A 121 -9.70 8.20 -7.56
N TRP A 122 -10.07 8.16 -6.29
CA TRP A 122 -9.25 7.55 -5.25
C TRP A 122 -9.06 6.06 -5.49
N ASN A 123 -10.12 5.31 -5.83
CA ASN A 123 -10.05 3.89 -6.18
C ASN A 123 -8.99 3.64 -7.26
N THR A 124 -9.09 4.36 -8.37
CA THR A 124 -8.13 4.20 -9.48
C THR A 124 -6.70 4.54 -9.07
N THR A 125 -6.53 5.65 -8.35
CA THR A 125 -5.20 6.13 -7.98
C THR A 125 -4.54 5.22 -6.93
N ILE A 126 -5.29 4.76 -5.93
CA ILE A 126 -4.82 3.85 -4.88
C ILE A 126 -4.42 2.51 -5.51
N ALA A 127 -5.29 1.90 -6.32
CA ALA A 127 -4.99 0.64 -7.00
C ALA A 127 -3.70 0.72 -7.82
N ASN A 128 -3.54 1.77 -8.63
CA ASN A 128 -2.36 1.98 -9.46
C ASN A 128 -1.08 2.17 -8.63
N ARG A 129 -1.15 2.88 -7.51
CA ARG A 129 0.03 3.10 -6.66
C ARG A 129 0.44 1.83 -5.92
N ILE A 130 -0.52 1.11 -5.34
CA ILE A 130 -0.24 -0.16 -4.66
C ILE A 130 0.27 -1.21 -5.65
N ALA A 131 -0.32 -1.31 -6.85
CA ALA A 131 0.17 -2.21 -7.90
C ALA A 131 1.63 -1.95 -8.25
N LYS A 132 2.04 -0.68 -8.38
CA LYS A 132 3.44 -0.30 -8.66
C LYS A 132 4.42 -0.68 -7.55
N LEU A 133 3.99 -0.73 -6.31
CA LEU A 133 4.83 -1.20 -5.20
C LEU A 133 5.13 -2.70 -5.34
N GLY A 134 4.12 -3.49 -5.71
CA GLY A 134 4.23 -4.95 -5.85
C GLY A 134 4.81 -5.40 -7.20
N GLN A 135 4.45 -4.74 -8.29
CA GLN A 135 4.82 -5.14 -9.65
C GLN A 135 6.32 -4.93 -9.92
N LYS A 136 7.04 -6.00 -10.22
CA LYS A 136 8.50 -5.98 -10.47
C LYS A 136 8.88 -6.17 -11.95
N SER A 137 7.91 -6.49 -12.80
CA SER A 137 8.10 -6.63 -14.24
C SER A 137 6.90 -6.05 -14.99
N PRO A 138 7.10 -5.33 -16.11
CA PRO A 138 5.99 -4.82 -16.93
C PRO A 138 5.15 -5.94 -17.56
N ASN A 139 5.73 -7.14 -17.73
CA ASN A 139 5.07 -8.32 -18.31
C ASN A 139 4.52 -9.27 -17.24
N SER A 140 4.18 -8.76 -16.07
CA SER A 140 3.59 -9.56 -15.00
C SER A 140 2.09 -9.35 -14.93
N THR A 141 1.38 -10.43 -14.65
CA THR A 141 -0.06 -10.48 -14.41
C THR A 141 -0.29 -10.75 -12.92
N LEU A 142 -1.16 -10.01 -12.30
CA LEU A 142 -1.51 -10.24 -10.89
C LEU A 142 -2.51 -11.40 -10.79
N ASP A 143 -2.16 -12.43 -10.02
CA ASP A 143 -3.01 -13.61 -9.81
C ASP A 143 -3.83 -13.49 -8.53
N SER A 144 -3.22 -12.99 -7.46
CA SER A 144 -3.90 -12.87 -6.18
C SER A 144 -3.39 -11.71 -5.35
N VAL A 145 -4.24 -11.22 -4.47
CA VAL A 145 -3.92 -10.26 -3.40
C VAL A 145 -4.54 -10.74 -2.10
N SER A 146 -3.81 -10.65 -1.01
CA SER A 146 -4.31 -10.93 0.34
C SER A 146 -3.87 -9.84 1.31
N ILE A 147 -4.71 -9.57 2.30
CA ILE A 147 -4.46 -8.56 3.34
C ILE A 147 -4.51 -9.25 4.69
N THR A 148 -3.44 -9.14 5.43
CA THR A 148 -3.34 -9.55 6.83
C THR A 148 -3.30 -8.31 7.75
N THR A 149 -3.20 -8.51 9.04
CA THR A 149 -3.03 -7.40 10.00
C THR A 149 -1.63 -6.77 9.99
N SER A 150 -0.70 -7.32 9.22
CA SER A 150 0.71 -6.88 9.17
C SER A 150 1.18 -6.43 7.79
N GLU A 151 0.59 -6.97 6.71
CA GLU A 151 1.09 -6.77 5.34
C GLU A 151 0.03 -7.06 4.28
N VAL A 152 0.27 -6.57 3.07
CA VAL A 152 -0.43 -6.98 1.85
C VAL A 152 0.50 -7.83 1.02
N THR A 153 0.07 -9.05 0.70
CA THR A 153 0.82 -9.98 -0.16
C THR A 153 0.17 -10.00 -1.54
N MET A 154 0.98 -9.90 -2.60
CA MET A 154 0.55 -10.00 -3.99
C MET A 154 1.35 -11.09 -4.70
N THR A 155 0.67 -11.97 -5.43
CA THR A 155 1.29 -13.00 -6.28
C THR A 155 1.14 -12.60 -7.74
N TRP A 156 2.26 -12.58 -8.45
CA TRP A 156 2.36 -12.17 -9.83
C TRP A 156 2.92 -13.32 -10.70
N THR A 157 2.29 -13.64 -11.81
CA THR A 157 2.89 -14.49 -12.84
C THR A 157 3.67 -13.64 -13.83
N VAL A 158 4.94 -13.94 -14.01
CA VAL A 158 5.84 -13.31 -14.98
C VAL A 158 6.01 -14.25 -16.15
N SER A 159 5.52 -13.85 -17.33
CA SER A 159 5.73 -14.58 -18.60
C SER A 159 7.08 -14.22 -19.23
N LYS A 160 7.63 -15.17 -20.01
CA LYS A 160 8.84 -14.93 -20.82
C LYS A 160 8.57 -13.99 -21.97
#